data_1578a9f31597bd51d0c899d9c6af45e0
#
_entry.id   1578a9f31597bd51d0c899d9c6af45e0
#
_cell.length_a   1.000
_cell.length_b   1.000
_cell.length_c   1.000
_cell.angle_alpha   90.00
_cell.angle_beta   90.00
_cell.angle_gamma   90.00
#
_symmetry.space_group_name_H-M   'P 1'
#
loop_
_entity.id
_entity.type
_entity.pdbx_description
1 polymer ?
#
loop_
_entity_poly.entity_id
_entity_poly.type
_entity_poly.pdbx_seq_one_letter_code
_entity_poly.pdbx_strand_id
1 'polypeptide(L)'
;MKMLFAIPGLPVSDIEKSTAFYRDKLGFTVAVRKEGFAKLRRDAVEIHLWEAADEGWRTRVGSEPIVSGAESFIAGTGGCRVSVEGVEEWYRVVQPLGILHDNAQLEVTPWGTREFAVVDPDNNLVTFFERK
;
A
#
# COMPACT_ATOMS: atom_id res chain seq x y z
N MET A 1 -17.11 -11.45 -20.26
CA MET A 1 -16.01 -10.76 -19.56
C MET A 1 -16.06 -11.15 -18.08
N LYS A 2 -14.91 -11.41 -17.49
CA LYS A 2 -14.80 -11.81 -16.08
C LYS A 2 -13.72 -10.96 -15.43
N MET A 3 -14.07 -10.24 -14.36
CA MET A 3 -13.08 -9.51 -13.55
C MET A 3 -12.38 -10.49 -12.62
N LEU A 4 -11.05 -10.39 -12.48
CA LEU A 4 -10.26 -11.34 -11.70
C LEU A 4 -9.84 -10.75 -10.35
N PHE A 5 -9.29 -9.54 -10.34
CA PHE A 5 -8.85 -8.85 -9.11
C PHE A 5 -8.61 -7.38 -9.41
N ALA A 6 -8.37 -6.60 -8.36
CA ALA A 6 -7.97 -5.21 -8.46
C ALA A 6 -6.63 -5.02 -7.75
N ILE A 7 -5.85 -4.03 -8.20
CA ILE A 7 -4.53 -3.72 -7.62
C ILE A 7 -4.60 -2.33 -7.00
N PRO A 8 -4.35 -2.18 -5.70
CA PRO A 8 -4.33 -0.85 -5.09
C PRO A 8 -3.12 -0.06 -5.53
N GLY A 9 -3.33 1.26 -5.70
CA GLY A 9 -2.25 2.22 -5.95
C GLY A 9 -2.21 3.21 -4.80
N LEU A 10 -1.06 3.36 -4.16
CA LEU A 10 -0.87 4.24 -3.01
C LEU A 10 -0.01 5.44 -3.40
N PRO A 11 -0.48 6.68 -3.11
CA PRO A 11 0.31 7.88 -3.38
C PRO A 11 1.38 8.08 -2.32
N VAL A 12 2.61 8.29 -2.75
CA VAL A 12 3.76 8.47 -1.86
C VAL A 12 4.56 9.71 -2.26
N SER A 13 5.27 10.32 -1.32
CA SER A 13 6.06 11.52 -1.59
C SER A 13 7.48 11.21 -2.05
N ASP A 14 8.04 10.09 -1.63
CA ASP A 14 9.41 9.65 -1.94
C ASP A 14 9.38 8.18 -2.30
N ILE A 15 9.50 7.89 -3.60
CA ILE A 15 9.34 6.53 -4.11
C ILE A 15 10.43 5.59 -3.59
N GLU A 16 11.67 6.07 -3.40
CA GLU A 16 12.74 5.23 -2.87
C GLU A 16 12.51 4.86 -1.41
N LYS A 17 12.14 5.84 -0.59
CA LYS A 17 11.88 5.65 0.83
C LYS A 17 10.71 4.71 1.05
N SER A 18 9.64 4.90 0.30
CA SER A 18 8.43 4.07 0.40
C SER A 18 8.68 2.65 -0.11
N THR A 19 9.38 2.51 -1.22
CA THR A 19 9.76 1.19 -1.75
C THR A 19 10.60 0.42 -0.72
N ALA A 20 11.58 1.07 -0.08
CA ALA A 20 12.38 0.46 0.97
C ALA A 20 11.54 0.03 2.17
N PHE A 21 10.55 0.83 2.57
CA PHE A 21 9.64 0.48 3.66
C PHE A 21 8.88 -0.83 3.36
N TYR A 22 8.24 -0.91 2.21
CA TYR A 22 7.46 -2.10 1.85
C TYR A 22 8.35 -3.33 1.69
N ARG A 23 9.54 -3.17 1.14
CA ARG A 23 10.51 -4.27 1.01
C ARG A 23 11.05 -4.72 2.35
N ASP A 24 11.56 -3.79 3.16
CA ASP A 24 12.32 -4.12 4.37
C ASP A 24 11.44 -4.38 5.58
N LYS A 25 10.31 -3.67 5.70
CA LYS A 25 9.39 -3.82 6.84
C LYS A 25 8.28 -4.83 6.58
N LEU A 26 7.73 -4.85 5.38
CA LEU A 26 6.58 -5.69 5.05
C LEU A 26 6.92 -6.88 4.16
N GLY A 27 8.18 -7.02 3.74
CA GLY A 27 8.65 -8.20 3.03
C GLY A 27 8.20 -8.30 1.57
N PHE A 28 7.85 -7.17 0.94
CA PHE A 28 7.51 -7.17 -0.48
C PHE A 28 8.76 -7.25 -1.34
N THR A 29 8.63 -7.87 -2.50
CA THR A 29 9.65 -7.87 -3.56
C THR A 29 9.34 -6.74 -4.53
N VAL A 30 10.37 -6.00 -4.95
CA VAL A 30 10.23 -4.95 -5.95
C VAL A 30 10.26 -5.61 -7.32
N ALA A 31 9.09 -5.73 -7.96
CA ALA A 31 8.95 -6.37 -9.27
C ALA A 31 9.29 -5.43 -10.40
N VAL A 32 8.92 -4.14 -10.28
CA VAL A 32 9.26 -3.09 -11.25
C VAL A 32 9.57 -1.82 -10.48
N ARG A 33 10.57 -1.08 -10.94
CA ARG A 33 10.93 0.22 -10.38
C ARG A 33 11.25 1.16 -11.54
N LYS A 34 10.49 2.25 -11.62
CA LYS A 34 10.68 3.33 -12.59
C LYS A 34 10.71 4.66 -11.84
N GLU A 35 11.05 5.73 -12.55
CA GLU A 35 10.96 7.06 -11.97
C GLU A 35 9.51 7.32 -11.54
N GLY A 36 9.32 7.60 -10.23
CA GLY A 36 8.00 7.89 -9.67
C GLY A 36 7.05 6.71 -9.57
N PHE A 37 7.50 5.47 -9.77
CA PHE A 37 6.63 4.30 -9.76
C PHE A 37 7.35 3.05 -9.24
N ALA A 38 6.61 2.23 -8.48
CA ALA A 38 7.08 0.90 -8.09
C ALA A 38 5.92 -0.10 -8.12
N LYS A 39 6.21 -1.30 -8.58
CA LYS A 39 5.32 -2.46 -8.48
C LYS A 39 5.91 -3.40 -7.43
N LEU A 40 5.13 -3.70 -6.41
CA LEU A 40 5.53 -4.53 -5.28
C LEU A 40 4.70 -5.80 -5.26
N ARG A 41 5.33 -6.93 -4.92
CA ARG A 41 4.65 -8.23 -4.80
C ARG A 41 5.09 -8.96 -3.54
N ARG A 42 4.13 -9.58 -2.91
CA ARG A 42 4.35 -10.60 -1.89
C ARG A 42 3.25 -11.64 -1.99
N ASP A 43 3.64 -12.91 -2.18
CA ASP A 43 2.70 -14.01 -2.44
C ASP A 43 1.74 -13.63 -3.60
N ALA A 44 0.44 -13.67 -3.38
CA ALA A 44 -0.55 -13.30 -4.39
C ALA A 44 -0.89 -11.80 -4.40
N VAL A 45 -0.27 -11.00 -3.53
CA VAL A 45 -0.60 -9.59 -3.36
C VAL A 45 0.31 -8.72 -4.20
N GLU A 46 -0.28 -7.79 -4.93
CA GLU A 46 0.44 -6.77 -5.70
C GLU A 46 -0.04 -5.38 -5.24
N ILE A 47 0.91 -4.47 -5.03
CA ILE A 47 0.65 -3.07 -4.67
C ILE A 47 1.48 -2.19 -5.59
N HIS A 48 0.89 -1.12 -6.10
CA HIS A 48 1.60 -0.10 -6.86
C HIS A 48 1.81 1.14 -6.01
N LEU A 49 2.99 1.75 -6.13
CA LEU A 49 3.30 3.04 -5.51
C LEU A 49 3.48 4.07 -6.62
N TRP A 50 2.85 5.23 -6.47
CA TRP A 50 2.96 6.36 -7.38
C TRP A 50 3.47 7.57 -6.62
N GLU A 51 4.49 8.25 -7.16
CA GLU A 51 4.94 9.51 -6.60
C GLU A 51 3.88 10.56 -6.81
N ALA A 52 3.40 11.15 -5.69
CA ALA A 52 2.26 12.06 -5.67
C ALA A 52 2.67 13.51 -5.87
N ALA A 53 1.67 14.38 -6.02
CA ALA A 53 1.80 15.83 -6.16
C ALA A 53 2.35 16.29 -7.52
N ASP A 54 2.16 15.50 -8.57
CA ASP A 54 2.44 15.94 -9.94
C ASP A 54 1.21 16.64 -10.53
N GLU A 55 1.22 17.96 -10.56
CA GLU A 55 0.15 18.76 -11.16
C GLU A 55 0.25 18.85 -12.69
N GLY A 56 1.35 18.39 -13.27
CA GLY A 56 1.59 18.49 -14.72
C GLY A 56 0.64 17.64 -15.56
N TRP A 57 -0.04 16.67 -14.95
CA TRP A 57 -0.97 15.81 -15.67
C TRP A 57 -2.08 16.58 -16.39
N ARG A 58 -2.47 17.75 -15.86
CA ARG A 58 -3.56 18.58 -16.41
C ARG A 58 -3.27 19.10 -17.81
N THR A 59 -2.01 19.33 -18.12
CA THR A 59 -1.59 19.88 -19.42
C THR A 59 -0.70 18.93 -20.21
N ARG A 60 -0.51 17.71 -19.70
CA ARG A 60 0.36 16.72 -20.34
C ARG A 60 -0.26 16.21 -21.64
N VAL A 61 0.58 16.10 -22.65
CA VAL A 61 0.22 15.51 -23.93
C VAL A 61 0.92 14.16 -24.06
N GLY A 62 0.20 13.14 -24.42
CA GLY A 62 0.73 11.79 -24.55
C GLY A 62 0.20 10.87 -23.45
N SER A 63 0.77 9.68 -23.37
CA SER A 63 0.28 8.62 -22.48
C SER A 63 1.28 8.19 -21.39
N GLU A 64 2.41 8.87 -21.25
CA GLU A 64 3.42 8.52 -20.26
C GLU A 64 3.92 9.75 -19.50
N PRO A 65 3.63 9.85 -18.21
CA PRO A 65 2.66 9.04 -17.49
C PRO A 65 1.25 9.24 -17.98
N ILE A 66 0.36 8.32 -17.64
CA ILE A 66 -1.05 8.39 -18.05
C ILE A 66 -1.66 9.72 -17.60
N VAL A 67 -2.41 10.36 -18.49
CA VAL A 67 -3.08 11.63 -18.19
C VAL A 67 -4.31 11.35 -17.35
N SER A 68 -4.16 11.42 -16.02
CA SER A 68 -5.23 11.17 -15.07
C SER A 68 -4.98 11.96 -13.77
N GLY A 69 -6.00 12.02 -12.93
CA GLY A 69 -5.87 12.68 -11.61
C GLY A 69 -5.09 11.86 -10.58
N ALA A 70 -4.66 10.65 -10.94
CA ALA A 70 -3.92 9.79 -10.00
C ALA A 70 -2.59 10.42 -9.57
N GLU A 71 -1.92 11.14 -10.45
CA GLU A 71 -0.64 11.78 -10.18
C GLU A 71 -0.75 13.00 -9.27
N SER A 72 -1.97 13.52 -9.10
CA SER A 72 -2.21 14.68 -8.23
C SER A 72 -2.70 14.31 -6.84
N PHE A 73 -2.78 13.03 -6.51
CA PHE A 73 -3.15 12.59 -5.18
C PHE A 73 -2.17 13.11 -4.15
N ILE A 74 -2.69 13.52 -3.00
CA ILE A 74 -1.85 13.94 -1.88
C ILE A 74 -1.28 12.67 -1.23
N ALA A 75 0.05 12.63 -1.02
CA ALA A 75 0.69 11.52 -0.34
C ALA A 75 0.06 11.31 1.05
N GLY A 76 -0.15 10.06 1.42
CA GLY A 76 -0.72 9.71 2.72
C GLY A 76 -2.25 9.70 2.78
N THR A 77 -2.92 9.84 1.63
CA THR A 77 -4.39 9.81 1.58
C THR A 77 -4.94 8.47 1.06
N GLY A 78 -4.07 7.53 0.77
CA GLY A 78 -4.46 6.22 0.28
C GLY A 78 -4.55 5.16 1.37
N GLY A 79 -5.19 4.06 1.02
CA GLY A 79 -5.25 2.90 1.90
C GLY A 79 -5.67 1.65 1.13
N CYS A 80 -5.35 0.50 1.70
CA CYS A 80 -5.80 -0.76 1.15
C CYS A 80 -5.96 -1.78 2.27
N ARG A 81 -6.72 -2.84 1.96
CA ARG A 81 -6.94 -3.97 2.85
C ARG A 81 -6.34 -5.21 2.21
N VAL A 82 -5.51 -5.91 2.96
CA VAL A 82 -4.82 -7.11 2.51
C VAL A 82 -5.34 -8.30 3.32
N SER A 83 -5.95 -9.26 2.63
CA SER A 83 -6.38 -10.50 3.25
C SER A 83 -5.18 -11.42 3.44
N VAL A 84 -5.01 -11.93 4.64
CA VAL A 84 -3.89 -12.82 4.98
C VAL A 84 -4.38 -14.08 5.68
N GLU A 85 -3.57 -15.12 5.65
CA GLU A 85 -3.70 -16.28 6.50
C GLU A 85 -2.62 -16.19 7.59
N GLY A 86 -3.02 -16.33 8.86
CA GLY A 86 -2.09 -16.19 9.99
C GLY A 86 -1.88 -14.76 10.43
N VAL A 87 -2.95 -13.98 10.57
CA VAL A 87 -2.86 -12.56 10.95
C VAL A 87 -2.20 -12.35 12.32
N GLU A 88 -2.41 -13.26 13.29
CA GLU A 88 -1.76 -13.16 14.61
C GLU A 88 -0.25 -13.34 14.52
N GLU A 89 0.19 -14.31 13.72
CA GLU A 89 1.60 -14.55 13.49
C GLU A 89 2.24 -13.35 12.82
N TRP A 90 1.57 -12.81 11.81
CA TRP A 90 2.02 -11.61 11.10
C TRP A 90 2.09 -10.39 12.05
N TYR A 91 1.10 -10.23 12.90
CA TYR A 91 1.11 -9.17 13.91
C TYR A 91 2.33 -9.24 14.83
N ARG A 92 2.70 -10.44 15.27
CA ARG A 92 3.89 -10.63 16.13
C ARG A 92 5.18 -10.21 15.45
N VAL A 93 5.27 -10.40 14.13
CA VAL A 93 6.42 -9.97 13.34
C VAL A 93 6.44 -8.44 13.19
N VAL A 94 5.28 -7.84 12.93
CA VAL A 94 5.16 -6.41 12.62
C VAL A 94 5.19 -5.53 13.86
N GLN A 95 4.59 -5.99 14.95
CA GLN A 95 4.42 -5.18 16.16
C GLN A 95 5.71 -4.57 16.69
N PRO A 96 6.87 -5.25 16.74
CA PRO A 96 8.11 -4.62 17.22
C PRO A 96 8.75 -3.64 16.23
N LEU A 97 8.24 -3.50 15.01
CA LEU A 97 8.84 -2.63 14.00
C LEU A 97 8.49 -1.16 14.17
N GLY A 98 7.54 -0.82 15.06
CA GLY A 98 7.15 0.56 15.31
C GLY A 98 6.36 1.21 14.18
N ILE A 99 5.64 0.44 13.38
CA ILE A 99 4.92 0.93 12.20
C ILE A 99 3.40 0.78 12.32
N LEU A 100 2.90 0.31 13.47
CA LEU A 100 1.47 0.18 13.70
C LEU A 100 0.78 1.53 13.77
N HIS A 101 -0.40 1.62 13.19
CA HIS A 101 -1.28 2.75 13.43
C HIS A 101 -1.72 2.74 14.90
N ASP A 102 -1.71 3.92 15.55
CA ASP A 102 -1.93 4.03 17.00
C ASP A 102 -3.24 3.39 17.49
N ASN A 103 -4.29 3.46 16.66
CA ASN A 103 -5.62 2.97 17.02
C ASN A 103 -6.03 1.70 16.27
N ALA A 104 -5.10 1.01 15.63
CA ALA A 104 -5.41 -0.15 14.78
C ALA A 104 -4.52 -1.35 15.09
N GLN A 105 -4.39 -1.65 16.38
CA GLN A 105 -3.71 -2.84 16.86
C GLN A 105 -4.60 -4.06 16.64
N LEU A 106 -4.04 -5.26 16.81
CA LEU A 106 -4.78 -6.49 16.54
C LEU A 106 -6.07 -6.55 17.36
N GLU A 107 -7.19 -6.65 16.66
CA GLU A 107 -8.51 -6.71 17.27
C GLU A 107 -9.46 -7.62 16.47
N VAL A 108 -10.50 -8.07 17.16
CA VAL A 108 -11.62 -8.78 16.53
C VAL A 108 -12.71 -7.73 16.25
N THR A 109 -13.11 -7.62 14.98
CA THR A 109 -14.10 -6.62 14.58
C THR A 109 -15.51 -7.18 14.64
N PRO A 110 -16.54 -6.29 14.77
CA PRO A 110 -17.94 -6.72 14.73
C PRO A 110 -18.37 -7.33 13.39
N TRP A 111 -17.61 -7.05 12.31
CA TRP A 111 -17.94 -7.55 10.97
C TRP A 111 -17.24 -8.85 10.60
N GLY A 112 -16.71 -9.56 11.59
CA GLY A 112 -16.23 -10.94 11.39
C GLY A 112 -14.80 -11.06 10.91
N THR A 113 -13.93 -10.09 11.21
CA THR A 113 -12.50 -10.18 10.92
C THR A 113 -11.67 -10.03 12.18
N ARG A 114 -10.43 -10.53 12.10
CA ARG A 114 -9.37 -10.19 13.04
C ARG A 114 -8.36 -9.38 12.23
N GLU A 115 -8.04 -8.17 12.67
CA GLU A 115 -7.25 -7.26 11.86
C GLU A 115 -6.39 -6.29 12.66
N PHE A 116 -5.35 -5.78 12.00
CA PHE A 116 -4.55 -4.67 12.48
C PHE A 116 -4.11 -3.83 11.29
N ALA A 117 -3.61 -2.62 11.55
CA ALA A 117 -3.17 -1.74 10.48
C ALA A 117 -1.81 -1.12 10.75
N VAL A 118 -1.06 -0.91 9.69
CA VAL A 118 0.22 -0.20 9.68
C VAL A 118 0.08 1.07 8.87
N VAL A 119 1.00 2.01 9.10
CA VAL A 119 1.13 3.21 8.29
C VAL A 119 2.49 3.21 7.60
N ASP A 120 2.50 3.60 6.34
CA ASP A 120 3.74 3.76 5.59
C ASP A 120 4.39 5.12 5.91
N PRO A 121 5.55 5.46 5.31
CA PRO A 121 6.22 6.73 5.63
C PRO A 121 5.39 7.99 5.37
N ASP A 122 4.37 7.92 4.52
CA ASP A 122 3.46 9.02 4.23
C ASP A 122 2.15 8.94 5.00
N ASN A 123 1.97 7.94 5.88
CA ASN A 123 0.72 7.63 6.59
C ASN A 123 -0.38 7.02 5.72
N ASN A 124 -0.05 6.43 4.57
CA ASN A 124 -1.01 5.56 3.90
C ASN A 124 -1.31 4.36 4.80
N LEU A 125 -2.57 3.98 4.86
CA LEU A 125 -3.03 2.93 5.78
C LEU A 125 -3.09 1.58 5.07
N VAL A 126 -2.38 0.60 5.61
CA VAL A 126 -2.46 -0.78 5.13
C VAL A 126 -3.03 -1.65 6.25
N THR A 127 -4.22 -2.18 6.03
CA THR A 127 -4.91 -3.04 6.99
C THR A 127 -4.74 -4.50 6.59
N PHE A 128 -4.19 -5.29 7.49
CA PHE A 128 -4.11 -6.74 7.32
C PHE A 128 -5.26 -7.40 8.07
N PHE A 129 -5.98 -8.27 7.39
CA PHE A 129 -7.15 -8.91 8.01
C PHE A 129 -7.24 -10.38 7.65
N GLU A 130 -7.85 -11.14 8.56
CA GLU A 130 -8.22 -12.53 8.34
C GLU A 130 -9.68 -12.69 8.70
N ARG A 131 -10.43 -13.32 7.83
CA ARG A 131 -11.85 -13.61 8.10
C ARG A 131 -11.98 -14.75 9.08
N LYS A 132 -12.88 -14.61 10.00
CA LYS A 132 -13.19 -15.65 10.97
C LYS A 132 -14.29 -16.58 10.47
#